data_5dc1f0e6b5234634abf7de355cbc3454
#
_entry.id   5dc1f0e6b5234634abf7de355cbc3454
#
_cell.length_a   1.000
_cell.length_b   1.000
_cell.length_c   1.000
_cell.angle_alpha   90.00
_cell.angle_beta   90.00
_cell.angle_gamma   90.00
#
_symmetry.space_group_name_H-M   'P 1'
#
loop_
_entity.id
_entity.type
_entity.pdbx_description
1 polymer ?
#
loop_
_entity_poly.entity_id
_entity_poly.type
_entity_poly.pdbx_seq_one_letter_code
_entity_poly.pdbx_strand_id
1 'polypeptide(L)'
;MDLRKMGTGKHRTETRGVCKRASRCAGKITRPLYFLAVMVVLLPVAVSLVACDFTPRAAVILAGSTSVQPFAEILAEDYMKLNAGVSIDVQGGGSAAGIMAASSGTADIGMSSRALSGDELKLWSVQIARDGLALIVNPKNTLTSLTLAQVRDIYAGTVTNWGQVGVAGGKIHVVAREDGSGTRAAFESMIMGKTFITDRAIIQDSNGAVRQVVADDPFAVGFISLGLVNSAVKALELDGVAATRDNVVNGSYGLSRPFLFIARSEPVGQARQFVDFVLSDAGRKILDAEGLVTSGGSPAR
;
A
#
# COMPACT_ATOMS: atom_id res chain seq x y z
N MET A 1 54.15 -15.15 27.68
CA MET A 1 55.14 -14.12 28.00
C MET A 1 54.35 -12.95 28.54
N ASP A 2 54.13 -12.96 29.72
CA ASP A 2 54.79 -12.59 30.98
C ASP A 2 54.39 -11.15 31.36
N LEU A 3 53.59 -11.04 32.35
CA LEU A 3 53.79 -10.81 33.77
C LEU A 3 53.99 -9.34 34.18
N ARG A 4 53.14 -8.93 35.09
CA ARG A 4 53.41 -8.38 36.45
C ARG A 4 53.51 -6.86 36.53
N LYS A 5 53.12 -6.18 37.54
CA LYS A 5 52.64 -6.38 38.91
C LYS A 5 52.59 -5.00 39.63
N MET A 6 51.75 -4.89 40.64
CA MET A 6 51.90 -4.18 41.93
C MET A 6 52.02 -2.64 41.88
N GLY A 7 51.46 -1.88 42.80
CA GLY A 7 51.25 -2.06 44.23
C GLY A 7 50.51 -0.86 44.86
N THR A 8 49.72 -1.10 45.77
CA THR A 8 49.59 -0.71 47.18
C THR A 8 50.01 0.69 47.61
N GLY A 9 49.16 1.35 48.39
CA GLY A 9 49.48 2.50 49.20
C GLY A 9 48.30 2.95 50.06
N LYS A 10 48.16 2.35 51.22
CA LYS A 10 47.38 2.85 52.37
C LYS A 10 48.02 4.14 52.91
N HIS A 11 47.22 5.13 53.27
CA HIS A 11 47.46 5.92 54.45
C HIS A 11 46.16 6.38 55.12
N ARG A 12 46.13 6.02 56.36
CA ARG A 12 45.19 6.30 57.43
C ARG A 12 45.73 7.45 58.23
N THR A 13 44.98 8.49 58.52
CA THR A 13 45.18 9.31 59.74
C THR A 13 43.84 9.78 60.26
N GLU A 14 43.60 9.36 61.47
CA GLU A 14 42.60 9.88 62.40
C GLU A 14 43.05 11.28 62.89
N THR A 15 42.04 12.15 63.09
CA THR A 15 42.06 13.04 64.27
C THR A 15 40.67 13.41 64.74
N ARG A 16 40.55 13.23 66.03
CA ARG A 16 39.41 13.54 66.93
C ARG A 16 39.08 15.01 67.00
N GLY A 17 37.81 15.27 67.28
CA GLY A 17 37.58 16.21 68.38
C GLY A 17 36.53 17.23 68.20
N VAL A 18 35.55 17.12 69.08
CA VAL A 18 34.87 18.17 69.84
C VAL A 18 33.43 18.54 69.37
N CYS A 19 32.59 18.05 70.20
CA CYS A 19 31.19 18.43 70.51
C CYS A 19 31.03 19.94 70.75
N LYS A 20 29.93 20.50 70.16
CA LYS A 20 29.10 21.47 70.91
C LYS A 20 27.67 21.59 70.37
N ARG A 21 26.75 21.44 71.27
CA ARG A 21 25.31 21.69 71.22
C ARG A 21 24.97 22.98 70.51
N ALA A 22 23.97 22.89 69.61
CA ALA A 22 23.05 23.97 69.40
C ALA A 22 21.62 23.37 69.19
N SER A 23 20.79 23.76 70.08
CA SER A 23 19.43 23.31 70.32
C SER A 23 18.44 23.82 69.25
N ARG A 24 17.51 22.94 68.91
CA ARG A 24 16.08 23.18 68.66
C ARG A 24 15.66 24.52 68.07
N CYS A 25 15.23 24.46 66.78
CA CYS A 25 14.00 25.08 66.35
C CYS A 25 13.37 24.16 65.27
N ALA A 26 12.65 23.18 65.72
CA ALA A 26 11.75 22.42 64.85
C ALA A 26 10.48 23.22 64.71
N GLY A 27 10.40 24.05 63.66
CA GLY A 27 9.12 24.65 63.23
C GLY A 27 8.19 23.53 62.82
N LYS A 28 7.06 23.43 63.54
CA LYS A 28 5.91 22.59 63.17
C LYS A 28 5.38 23.07 61.84
N ILE A 29 5.85 22.51 60.72
CA ILE A 29 5.17 22.61 59.44
C ILE A 29 3.94 21.75 59.56
N THR A 30 2.81 22.45 59.68
CA THR A 30 1.49 21.85 59.89
C THR A 30 1.14 20.89 58.75
N ARG A 31 0.84 19.65 59.11
CA ARG A 31 0.44 18.56 58.20
C ARG A 31 -0.56 18.91 57.08
N PRO A 32 -1.49 19.89 57.25
CA PRO A 32 -2.43 20.23 56.18
C PRO A 32 -1.78 20.92 54.97
N LEU A 33 -0.67 21.68 55.14
CA LEU A 33 -0.05 22.36 53.99
C LEU A 33 0.70 21.37 53.05
N TYR A 34 1.24 20.28 53.60
CA TYR A 34 1.91 19.24 52.81
C TYR A 34 0.92 18.44 51.96
N PHE A 35 -0.28 18.14 52.49
CA PHE A 35 -1.35 17.49 51.73
C PHE A 35 -1.91 18.37 50.63
N LEU A 36 -2.01 19.66 50.83
CA LEU A 36 -2.49 20.60 49.81
C LEU A 36 -1.46 20.77 48.68
N ALA A 37 -0.16 20.84 49.01
CA ALA A 37 0.93 20.91 48.02
C ALA A 37 1.07 19.63 47.19
N VAL A 38 0.87 18.47 47.80
CA VAL A 38 0.91 17.16 47.08
C VAL A 38 -0.30 17.00 46.18
N MET A 39 -1.48 17.44 46.58
CA MET A 39 -2.71 17.45 45.77
C MET A 39 -2.62 18.39 44.57
N VAL A 40 -2.01 19.58 44.73
CA VAL A 40 -1.85 20.56 43.64
C VAL A 40 -0.82 20.08 42.58
N VAL A 41 0.16 19.26 42.95
CA VAL A 41 1.14 18.71 42.03
C VAL A 41 0.61 17.41 41.34
N LEU A 42 -0.23 16.62 42.04
CA LEU A 42 -0.78 15.38 41.48
C LEU A 42 -1.96 15.60 40.54
N LEU A 43 -2.71 16.69 40.67
CA LEU A 43 -3.87 17.01 39.84
C LEU A 43 -3.50 17.26 38.37
N PRO A 44 -2.45 18.05 38.00
CA PRO A 44 -2.04 18.23 36.62
C PRO A 44 -1.41 16.98 36.02
N VAL A 45 -0.78 16.11 36.83
CA VAL A 45 -0.23 14.82 36.35
C VAL A 45 -1.35 13.83 36.02
N ALA A 46 -2.40 13.80 36.80
CA ALA A 46 -3.58 12.95 36.53
C ALA A 46 -4.36 13.42 35.29
N VAL A 47 -4.47 14.74 35.06
CA VAL A 47 -5.10 15.30 33.85
C VAL A 47 -4.26 15.04 32.60
N SER A 48 -2.93 15.01 32.70
CA SER A 48 -2.06 14.72 31.56
C SER A 48 -2.08 13.24 31.14
N LEU A 49 -2.48 12.32 32.02
CA LEU A 49 -2.59 10.88 31.72
C LEU A 49 -3.92 10.51 31.06
N VAL A 50 -4.90 11.42 31.02
CA VAL A 50 -6.21 11.18 30.35
C VAL A 50 -6.25 11.71 28.93
N ALA A 51 -5.22 12.43 28.48
CA ALA A 51 -5.02 12.72 27.06
C ALA A 51 -4.44 11.51 26.32
N CYS A 52 -5.04 10.32 26.50
CA CYS A 52 -4.93 9.26 25.50
C CYS A 52 -5.59 9.80 24.24
N ASP A 53 -4.82 9.97 23.18
CA ASP A 53 -5.30 10.26 21.85
C ASP A 53 -6.50 9.35 21.53
N PHE A 54 -7.69 9.93 21.64
CA PHE A 54 -8.87 9.35 21.02
C PHE A 54 -8.74 9.62 19.51
N THR A 55 -7.79 8.95 18.86
CA THR A 55 -7.84 8.82 17.41
C THR A 55 -9.10 8.01 17.12
N PRO A 56 -10.11 8.58 16.47
CA PRO A 56 -11.30 7.84 16.14
C PRO A 56 -10.84 6.62 15.34
N ARG A 57 -11.14 5.42 15.85
CA ARG A 57 -10.87 4.18 15.11
C ARG A 57 -11.61 4.29 13.79
N ALA A 58 -10.92 4.06 12.69
CA ALA A 58 -11.56 4.04 11.38
C ALA A 58 -12.81 3.17 11.45
N ALA A 59 -13.95 3.72 11.03
CA ALA A 59 -15.21 2.99 11.05
C ALA A 59 -15.27 1.92 9.96
N VAL A 60 -14.49 2.10 8.87
CA VAL A 60 -14.36 1.12 7.77
C VAL A 60 -12.89 1.01 7.40
N ILE A 61 -12.37 -0.21 7.40
CA ILE A 61 -10.99 -0.53 7.01
C ILE A 61 -11.00 -1.24 5.66
N LEU A 62 -10.34 -0.63 4.67
CA LEU A 62 -10.05 -1.27 3.39
C LEU A 62 -8.59 -1.69 3.35
N ALA A 63 -8.29 -2.88 2.84
CA ALA A 63 -6.91 -3.33 2.69
C ALA A 63 -6.69 -4.11 1.39
N GLY A 64 -5.52 -3.99 0.78
CA GLY A 64 -5.12 -4.90 -0.29
C GLY A 64 -4.43 -4.27 -1.50
N SER A 65 -5.01 -4.45 -2.67
CA SER A 65 -4.41 -4.12 -3.96
C SER A 65 -3.91 -2.67 -4.06
N THR A 66 -2.61 -2.49 -4.26
CA THR A 66 -1.99 -1.17 -4.53
C THR A 66 -2.37 -0.59 -5.91
N SER A 67 -3.05 -1.37 -6.77
CA SER A 67 -3.66 -0.83 -8.00
C SER A 67 -5.03 -0.23 -7.72
N VAL A 68 -5.79 -0.78 -6.77
CA VAL A 68 -7.12 -0.29 -6.39
C VAL A 68 -7.01 0.85 -5.39
N GLN A 69 -5.99 0.82 -4.53
CA GLN A 69 -5.79 1.74 -3.43
C GLN A 69 -5.98 3.22 -3.80
N PRO A 70 -5.32 3.81 -4.82
CA PRO A 70 -5.46 5.24 -5.11
C PRO A 70 -6.91 5.64 -5.45
N PHE A 71 -7.64 4.77 -6.13
CA PHE A 71 -9.04 5.00 -6.48
C PHE A 71 -9.97 4.85 -5.28
N ALA A 72 -9.67 3.88 -4.40
CA ALA A 72 -10.39 3.70 -3.15
C ALA A 72 -10.18 4.89 -2.20
N GLU A 73 -8.97 5.48 -2.17
CA GLU A 73 -8.66 6.70 -1.41
C GLU A 73 -9.49 7.89 -1.90
N ILE A 74 -9.56 8.14 -3.21
CA ILE A 74 -10.39 9.21 -3.79
C ILE A 74 -11.87 8.99 -3.44
N LEU A 75 -12.39 7.77 -3.60
CA LEU A 75 -13.76 7.43 -3.25
C LEU A 75 -14.04 7.60 -1.75
N ALA A 76 -13.10 7.20 -0.90
CA ALA A 76 -13.20 7.35 0.55
C ALA A 76 -13.21 8.82 0.97
N GLU A 77 -12.33 9.64 0.40
CA GLU A 77 -12.30 11.08 0.66
C GLU A 77 -13.63 11.75 0.30
N ASP A 78 -14.17 11.46 -0.89
CA ASP A 78 -15.42 12.05 -1.35
C ASP A 78 -16.61 11.55 -0.52
N TYR A 79 -16.62 10.26 -0.15
CA TYR A 79 -17.64 9.73 0.74
C TYR A 79 -17.60 10.37 2.14
N MET A 80 -16.42 10.53 2.72
CA MET A 80 -16.24 11.19 4.03
C MET A 80 -16.63 12.66 4.01
N LYS A 81 -16.42 13.39 2.90
CA LYS A 81 -16.90 14.77 2.73
C LYS A 81 -18.43 14.85 2.78
N LEU A 82 -19.13 13.85 2.25
CA LEU A 82 -20.60 13.78 2.23
C LEU A 82 -21.20 13.23 3.52
N ASN A 83 -20.42 12.51 4.33
CA ASN A 83 -20.88 11.80 5.52
C ASN A 83 -20.03 12.17 6.74
N ALA A 84 -20.35 13.29 7.37
CA ALA A 84 -19.64 13.76 8.55
C ALA A 84 -19.66 12.71 9.68
N GLY A 85 -18.50 12.45 10.28
CA GLY A 85 -18.33 11.48 11.37
C GLY A 85 -18.03 10.04 10.92
N VAL A 86 -18.00 9.77 9.62
CA VAL A 86 -17.46 8.51 9.07
C VAL A 86 -15.95 8.65 8.87
N SER A 87 -15.20 7.60 9.23
CA SER A 87 -13.77 7.49 8.95
C SER A 87 -13.53 6.24 8.14
N ILE A 88 -12.83 6.36 7.04
CA ILE A 88 -12.41 5.24 6.18
C ILE A 88 -10.90 5.24 6.10
N ASP A 89 -10.30 4.09 6.39
CA ASP A 89 -8.85 3.85 6.29
C ASP A 89 -8.56 2.91 5.12
N VAL A 90 -7.68 3.32 4.21
CA VAL A 90 -7.34 2.57 3.01
C VAL A 90 -5.87 2.19 3.04
N GLN A 91 -5.59 0.89 3.09
CA GLN A 91 -4.26 0.32 3.25
C GLN A 91 -3.85 -0.48 2.01
N GLY A 92 -2.61 -0.29 1.54
CA GLY A 92 -1.99 -1.12 0.53
C GLY A 92 -1.53 -2.48 1.10
N GLY A 93 -0.90 -3.31 0.24
CA GLY A 93 -0.30 -4.59 0.67
C GLY A 93 -0.43 -5.72 -0.35
N GLY A 94 -1.04 -5.44 -1.51
CA GLY A 94 -1.27 -6.42 -2.57
C GLY A 94 -2.59 -7.18 -2.43
N SER A 95 -3.06 -7.75 -3.54
CA SER A 95 -4.38 -8.41 -3.60
C SER A 95 -4.48 -9.61 -2.67
N ALA A 96 -3.41 -10.40 -2.53
CA ALA A 96 -3.42 -11.57 -1.64
C ALA A 96 -3.60 -11.16 -0.18
N ALA A 97 -2.91 -10.09 0.26
CA ALA A 97 -3.06 -9.55 1.61
C ALA A 97 -4.48 -9.02 1.85
N GLY A 98 -5.07 -8.33 0.85
CA GLY A 98 -6.45 -7.84 0.92
C GLY A 98 -7.48 -8.96 1.03
N ILE A 99 -7.34 -10.01 0.24
CA ILE A 99 -8.21 -11.20 0.30
C ILE A 99 -8.10 -11.88 1.66
N MET A 100 -6.87 -12.00 2.19
CA MET A 100 -6.64 -12.58 3.52
C MET A 100 -7.24 -11.71 4.62
N ALA A 101 -7.07 -10.39 4.55
CA ALA A 101 -7.61 -9.45 5.53
C ALA A 101 -9.15 -9.48 5.55
N ALA A 102 -9.80 -9.53 4.39
CA ALA A 102 -11.25 -9.70 4.28
C ALA A 102 -11.70 -11.05 4.84
N SER A 103 -11.02 -12.14 4.48
CA SER A 103 -11.35 -13.49 4.94
C SER A 103 -11.25 -13.65 6.46
N SER A 104 -10.23 -13.07 7.07
CA SER A 104 -10.03 -13.09 8.52
C SER A 104 -10.90 -12.07 9.28
N GLY A 105 -11.45 -11.07 8.59
CA GLY A 105 -12.20 -9.97 9.20
C GLY A 105 -11.30 -8.90 9.85
N THR A 106 -10.01 -8.86 9.53
CA THR A 106 -9.10 -7.77 9.95
C THR A 106 -9.30 -6.50 9.12
N ALA A 107 -9.85 -6.61 7.92
CA ALA A 107 -10.41 -5.52 7.16
C ALA A 107 -11.89 -5.78 6.88
N ASP A 108 -12.70 -4.72 6.85
CA ASP A 108 -14.12 -4.80 6.49
C ASP A 108 -14.27 -5.09 4.99
N ILE A 109 -13.36 -4.53 4.18
CA ILE A 109 -13.31 -4.68 2.72
C ILE A 109 -11.88 -4.98 2.28
N GLY A 110 -11.71 -6.09 1.59
CA GLY A 110 -10.49 -6.41 0.85
C GLY A 110 -10.53 -5.80 -0.55
N MET A 111 -9.37 -5.42 -1.07
CA MET A 111 -9.22 -4.90 -2.43
C MET A 111 -8.42 -5.88 -3.29
N SER A 112 -8.93 -6.26 -4.46
CA SER A 112 -8.22 -7.11 -5.41
C SER A 112 -8.24 -6.52 -6.83
N SER A 113 -7.12 -6.66 -7.53
CA SER A 113 -6.96 -6.34 -8.94
C SER A 113 -6.75 -7.59 -9.80
N ARG A 114 -7.28 -8.72 -9.34
CA ARG A 114 -7.42 -9.97 -10.08
C ARG A 114 -8.72 -10.67 -9.72
N ALA A 115 -9.15 -11.59 -10.56
CA ALA A 115 -10.27 -12.47 -10.22
C ALA A 115 -9.95 -13.34 -8.99
N LEU A 116 -10.97 -13.73 -8.25
CA LEU A 116 -10.90 -14.69 -7.16
C LEU A 116 -10.78 -16.11 -7.74
N SER A 117 -10.14 -17.01 -7.00
CA SER A 117 -9.92 -18.39 -7.39
C SER A 117 -10.04 -19.37 -6.21
N GLY A 118 -10.37 -20.62 -6.50
CA GLY A 118 -10.44 -21.67 -5.48
C GLY A 118 -11.35 -21.33 -4.32
N ASP A 119 -10.84 -21.41 -3.10
CA ASP A 119 -11.60 -21.11 -1.87
C ASP A 119 -11.97 -19.62 -1.71
N GLU A 120 -11.29 -18.72 -2.41
CA GLU A 120 -11.60 -17.29 -2.41
C GLU A 120 -13.00 -17.00 -2.99
N LEU A 121 -13.50 -17.87 -3.88
CA LEU A 121 -14.85 -17.75 -4.46
C LEU A 121 -16.00 -17.88 -3.45
N LYS A 122 -15.71 -18.32 -2.21
CA LYS A 122 -16.67 -18.36 -1.11
C LYS A 122 -16.88 -17.01 -0.45
N LEU A 123 -15.97 -16.06 -0.68
CA LEU A 123 -16.07 -14.71 -0.15
C LEU A 123 -17.12 -13.92 -0.94
N TRP A 124 -17.79 -13.00 -0.25
CA TRP A 124 -18.58 -12.00 -0.95
C TRP A 124 -17.65 -11.09 -1.76
N SER A 125 -18.05 -10.76 -2.98
CA SER A 125 -17.29 -9.85 -3.82
C SER A 125 -18.17 -9.06 -4.76
N VAL A 126 -17.75 -7.86 -5.10
CA VAL A 126 -18.38 -7.02 -6.11
C VAL A 126 -17.30 -6.37 -6.99
N GLN A 127 -17.55 -6.35 -8.28
CA GLN A 127 -16.71 -5.64 -9.22
C GLN A 127 -17.07 -4.16 -9.19
N ILE A 128 -16.11 -3.31 -8.82
CA ILE A 128 -16.27 -1.86 -8.81
C ILE A 128 -15.90 -1.22 -10.14
N ALA A 129 -14.93 -1.82 -10.87
CA ALA A 129 -14.50 -1.37 -12.19
C ALA A 129 -13.73 -2.48 -12.93
N ARG A 130 -13.41 -2.22 -14.20
CA ARG A 130 -12.38 -2.92 -14.97
C ARG A 130 -11.21 -1.97 -15.21
N ASP A 131 -10.01 -2.50 -15.17
CA ASP A 131 -8.76 -1.78 -15.38
C ASP A 131 -7.95 -2.42 -16.51
N GLY A 132 -7.30 -1.59 -17.32
CA GLY A 132 -6.31 -2.05 -18.27
C GLY A 132 -4.97 -2.31 -17.59
N LEU A 133 -4.22 -3.31 -18.07
CA LEU A 133 -2.84 -3.54 -17.68
C LEU A 133 -1.92 -2.93 -18.73
N ALA A 134 -1.20 -1.85 -18.40
CA ALA A 134 -0.29 -1.16 -19.31
C ALA A 134 1.15 -1.65 -19.14
N LEU A 135 1.81 -1.97 -20.28
CA LEU A 135 3.26 -2.09 -20.35
C LEU A 135 3.86 -0.70 -20.45
N ILE A 136 4.83 -0.38 -19.62
CA ILE A 136 5.43 0.92 -19.55
C ILE A 136 6.95 0.87 -19.75
N VAL A 137 7.46 1.89 -20.41
CA VAL A 137 8.89 2.16 -20.58
C VAL A 137 9.20 3.61 -20.24
N ASN A 138 10.47 3.93 -20.08
CA ASN A 138 10.91 5.32 -19.95
C ASN A 138 10.54 6.12 -21.22
N PRO A 139 10.14 7.40 -21.13
CA PRO A 139 9.82 8.23 -22.29
C PRO A 139 10.96 8.38 -23.33
N LYS A 140 12.23 8.21 -22.90
CA LYS A 140 13.40 8.21 -23.78
C LYS A 140 13.54 6.94 -24.61
N ASN A 141 12.87 5.86 -24.25
CA ASN A 141 12.83 4.65 -25.06
C ASN A 141 12.02 4.91 -26.33
N THR A 142 12.58 4.65 -27.51
CA THR A 142 11.94 4.95 -28.80
C THR A 142 10.92 3.90 -29.24
N LEU A 143 10.86 2.75 -28.57
CA LEU A 143 9.89 1.69 -28.86
C LEU A 143 8.45 2.19 -28.69
N THR A 144 7.58 1.83 -29.62
CA THR A 144 6.14 2.21 -29.58
C THR A 144 5.24 1.00 -29.31
N SER A 145 5.62 -0.18 -29.78
CA SER A 145 4.79 -1.38 -29.70
C SER A 145 5.62 -2.63 -29.45
N LEU A 146 5.01 -3.60 -28.77
CA LEU A 146 5.51 -4.98 -28.64
C LEU A 146 4.38 -5.96 -28.95
N THR A 147 4.74 -7.11 -29.48
CA THR A 147 3.80 -8.24 -29.54
C THR A 147 3.70 -8.94 -28.17
N LEU A 148 2.61 -9.64 -27.91
CA LEU A 148 2.45 -10.48 -26.70
C LEU A 148 3.60 -11.49 -26.56
N ALA A 149 4.07 -12.05 -27.68
CA ALA A 149 5.20 -12.98 -27.69
C ALA A 149 6.51 -12.30 -27.25
N GLN A 150 6.81 -11.10 -27.79
CA GLN A 150 7.99 -10.34 -27.39
C GLN A 150 7.95 -9.95 -25.91
N VAL A 151 6.78 -9.56 -25.39
CA VAL A 151 6.62 -9.26 -23.96
C VAL A 151 6.93 -10.49 -23.13
N ARG A 152 6.38 -11.66 -23.50
CA ARG A 152 6.66 -12.92 -22.81
C ARG A 152 8.16 -13.25 -22.83
N ASP A 153 8.80 -13.11 -23.97
CA ASP A 153 10.23 -13.41 -24.14
C ASP A 153 11.13 -12.46 -23.33
N ILE A 154 10.77 -11.18 -23.25
CA ILE A 154 11.46 -10.21 -22.40
C ILE A 154 11.32 -10.60 -20.93
N TYR A 155 10.10 -10.89 -20.47
CA TYR A 155 9.87 -11.23 -19.07
C TYR A 155 10.35 -12.63 -18.70
N ALA A 156 10.49 -13.52 -19.67
CA ALA A 156 11.17 -14.83 -19.50
C ALA A 156 12.70 -14.70 -19.43
N GLY A 157 13.25 -13.56 -19.87
CA GLY A 157 14.69 -13.34 -19.94
C GLY A 157 15.38 -13.99 -21.15
N THR A 158 14.64 -14.40 -22.17
CA THR A 158 15.18 -14.88 -23.46
C THR A 158 15.55 -13.70 -24.37
N VAL A 159 14.79 -12.63 -24.34
CA VAL A 159 15.13 -11.32 -24.93
C VAL A 159 15.69 -10.43 -23.84
N THR A 160 16.97 -10.08 -23.94
CA THR A 160 17.70 -9.37 -22.88
C THR A 160 18.27 -8.00 -23.31
N ASN A 161 18.10 -7.66 -24.59
CA ASN A 161 18.63 -6.40 -25.16
C ASN A 161 17.58 -5.78 -26.07
N TRP A 162 17.43 -4.45 -25.96
CA TRP A 162 16.47 -3.69 -26.76
C TRP A 162 16.73 -3.79 -28.27
N GLY A 163 17.98 -4.04 -28.69
CA GLY A 163 18.32 -4.29 -30.10
C GLY A 163 17.64 -5.53 -30.70
N GLN A 164 17.26 -6.51 -29.87
CA GLN A 164 16.57 -7.72 -30.34
C GLN A 164 15.09 -7.48 -30.71
N VAL A 165 14.53 -6.33 -30.27
CA VAL A 165 13.17 -5.90 -30.60
C VAL A 165 13.14 -4.64 -31.46
N GLY A 166 14.26 -4.30 -32.12
CA GLY A 166 14.31 -3.32 -33.19
C GLY A 166 14.57 -1.87 -32.76
N VAL A 167 15.01 -1.63 -31.52
CA VAL A 167 15.41 -0.27 -31.08
C VAL A 167 16.86 -0.25 -30.64
N ALA A 168 17.52 0.87 -30.86
CA ALA A 168 18.88 1.08 -30.34
C ALA A 168 18.82 1.07 -28.79
N GLY A 169 19.71 0.35 -28.17
CA GLY A 169 19.74 0.34 -26.72
C GLY A 169 20.62 -0.71 -26.10
N GLY A 170 20.63 -0.73 -24.77
CA GLY A 170 21.39 -1.65 -23.94
C GLY A 170 20.56 -2.82 -23.45
N LYS A 171 21.04 -3.41 -22.37
CA LYS A 171 20.38 -4.50 -21.66
C LYS A 171 19.02 -4.06 -21.13
N ILE A 172 18.01 -4.91 -21.32
CA ILE A 172 16.68 -4.68 -20.77
C ILE A 172 16.70 -4.93 -19.26
N HIS A 173 16.16 -3.99 -18.48
CA HIS A 173 15.94 -4.14 -17.07
C HIS A 173 14.44 -4.43 -16.84
N VAL A 174 14.13 -5.68 -16.57
CA VAL A 174 12.76 -6.13 -16.31
C VAL A 174 12.36 -5.73 -14.90
N VAL A 175 11.25 -5.01 -14.78
CA VAL A 175 10.65 -4.64 -13.49
C VAL A 175 9.35 -5.40 -13.33
N ALA A 176 9.23 -6.13 -12.25
CA ALA A 176 8.06 -6.93 -11.92
C ALA A 176 7.54 -6.61 -10.52
N ARG A 177 6.45 -7.24 -10.15
CA ARG A 177 5.81 -7.10 -8.87
C ARG A 177 6.09 -8.32 -7.99
N GLU A 178 5.91 -8.14 -6.71
CA GLU A 178 6.00 -9.17 -5.67
C GLU A 178 4.96 -10.29 -5.87
N ASP A 179 5.14 -11.46 -5.26
CA ASP A 179 4.25 -12.63 -5.38
C ASP A 179 2.92 -12.22 -4.69
N GLY A 180 2.34 -11.74 -4.14
CA GLY A 180 1.00 -11.37 -3.62
C GLY A 180 0.28 -10.31 -4.45
N SER A 181 0.96 -9.78 -5.48
CA SER A 181 0.40 -8.75 -6.35
C SER A 181 -0.67 -9.31 -7.29
N GLY A 182 -1.87 -8.74 -7.23
CA GLY A 182 -2.91 -9.02 -8.22
C GLY A 182 -2.53 -8.55 -9.63
N THR A 183 -1.70 -7.50 -9.74
CA THR A 183 -1.18 -7.02 -11.02
C THR A 183 -0.24 -8.05 -11.65
N ARG A 184 0.67 -8.63 -10.84
CA ARG A 184 1.52 -9.72 -11.29
C ARG A 184 0.71 -10.94 -11.69
N ALA A 185 -0.22 -11.37 -10.85
CA ALA A 185 -1.06 -12.53 -11.14
C ALA A 185 -1.87 -12.35 -12.45
N ALA A 186 -2.41 -11.15 -12.70
CA ALA A 186 -3.08 -10.84 -13.96
C ALA A 186 -2.11 -10.87 -15.14
N PHE A 187 -0.92 -10.28 -15.02
CA PHE A 187 0.12 -10.29 -16.04
C PHE A 187 0.55 -11.73 -16.37
N GLU A 188 0.83 -12.55 -15.35
CA GLU A 188 1.22 -13.95 -15.52
C GLU A 188 0.10 -14.75 -16.22
N SER A 189 -1.14 -14.56 -15.81
CA SER A 189 -2.28 -15.26 -16.41
C SER A 189 -2.51 -14.90 -17.88
N MET A 190 -2.43 -13.61 -18.22
CA MET A 190 -2.77 -13.10 -19.55
C MET A 190 -1.61 -13.21 -20.55
N ILE A 191 -0.36 -13.09 -20.08
CA ILE A 191 0.81 -12.99 -20.95
C ILE A 191 1.75 -14.17 -20.79
N MET A 192 2.13 -14.53 -19.56
CA MET A 192 3.17 -15.53 -19.30
C MET A 192 2.63 -16.97 -19.46
N GLY A 193 1.39 -17.23 -19.11
CA GLY A 193 0.81 -18.57 -19.12
C GLY A 193 1.56 -19.52 -18.18
N LYS A 194 2.31 -20.48 -18.73
CA LYS A 194 3.13 -21.42 -17.97
C LYS A 194 4.61 -21.00 -17.86
N THR A 195 4.98 -19.88 -18.48
CA THR A 195 6.34 -19.35 -18.44
C THR A 195 6.54 -18.50 -17.19
N PHE A 196 7.66 -18.67 -16.51
CA PHE A 196 7.96 -17.86 -15.31
C PHE A 196 8.63 -16.54 -15.69
N ILE A 197 8.40 -15.53 -14.87
CA ILE A 197 9.16 -14.29 -14.94
C ILE A 197 10.60 -14.59 -14.49
N THR A 198 11.57 -14.00 -15.19
CA THR A 198 13.00 -14.20 -14.89
C THR A 198 13.33 -13.80 -13.45
N ASP A 199 14.20 -14.57 -12.81
CA ASP A 199 14.74 -14.30 -11.47
C ASP A 199 15.63 -13.04 -11.41
N ARG A 200 16.00 -12.49 -12.59
CA ARG A 200 16.75 -11.23 -12.71
C ARG A 200 15.85 -9.99 -12.69
N ALA A 201 14.53 -10.15 -12.60
CA ALA A 201 13.61 -9.05 -12.54
C ALA A 201 13.79 -8.23 -11.25
N ILE A 202 13.73 -6.92 -11.37
CA ILE A 202 13.68 -5.99 -10.23
C ILE A 202 12.28 -6.05 -9.65
N ILE A 203 12.14 -6.54 -8.43
CA ILE A 203 10.84 -6.72 -7.79
C ILE A 203 10.47 -5.45 -7.02
N GLN A 204 9.23 -4.98 -7.22
CA GLN A 204 8.64 -3.83 -6.57
C GLN A 204 7.32 -4.19 -5.88
N ASP A 205 7.01 -3.49 -4.79
CA ASP A 205 5.85 -3.74 -3.94
C ASP A 205 4.57 -2.97 -4.33
N SER A 206 4.68 -2.02 -5.25
CA SER A 206 3.55 -1.18 -5.68
C SER A 206 3.64 -0.74 -7.14
N ASN A 207 2.51 -0.34 -7.72
CA ASN A 207 2.51 0.26 -9.08
C ASN A 207 3.30 1.56 -9.12
N GLY A 208 3.25 2.35 -8.04
CA GLY A 208 4.02 3.59 -7.91
C GLY A 208 5.52 3.34 -7.95
N ALA A 209 6.00 2.31 -7.24
CA ALA A 209 7.41 1.93 -7.24
C ALA A 209 7.86 1.40 -8.62
N VAL A 210 7.06 0.55 -9.29
CA VAL A 210 7.34 0.14 -10.67
C VAL A 210 7.45 1.36 -11.60
N ARG A 211 6.48 2.29 -11.53
CA ARG A 211 6.49 3.50 -12.34
C ARG A 211 7.74 4.34 -12.08
N GLN A 212 8.15 4.49 -10.82
CA GLN A 212 9.34 5.28 -10.47
C GLN A 212 10.61 4.65 -11.04
N VAL A 213 10.82 3.33 -10.87
CA VAL A 213 11.99 2.64 -11.44
C VAL A 213 12.05 2.82 -12.96
N VAL A 214 10.90 2.66 -13.65
CA VAL A 214 10.84 2.83 -15.11
C VAL A 214 11.08 4.29 -15.52
N ALA A 215 10.59 5.25 -14.74
CA ALA A 215 10.82 6.67 -15.00
C ALA A 215 12.30 7.06 -14.88
N ASP A 216 13.04 6.44 -13.97
CA ASP A 216 14.44 6.76 -13.69
C ASP A 216 15.43 5.98 -14.57
N ASP A 217 15.00 4.85 -15.16
CA ASP A 217 15.85 3.95 -15.94
C ASP A 217 15.41 3.88 -17.42
N PRO A 218 16.18 4.47 -18.38
CA PRO A 218 15.87 4.43 -19.80
C PRO A 218 15.78 3.01 -20.40
N PHE A 219 16.32 2.01 -19.73
CA PHE A 219 16.35 0.61 -20.21
C PHE A 219 15.31 -0.27 -19.52
N ALA A 220 14.58 0.27 -18.57
CA ALA A 220 13.57 -0.50 -17.83
C ALA A 220 12.28 -0.70 -18.63
N VAL A 221 11.66 -1.84 -18.40
CA VAL A 221 10.28 -2.16 -18.78
C VAL A 221 9.52 -2.68 -17.58
N GLY A 222 8.32 -2.17 -17.37
CA GLY A 222 7.45 -2.55 -16.27
C GLY A 222 6.00 -2.73 -16.72
N PHE A 223 5.15 -3.16 -15.81
CA PHE A 223 3.70 -3.21 -16.02
C PHE A 223 2.96 -2.65 -14.81
N ILE A 224 1.95 -1.82 -15.06
CA ILE A 224 1.12 -1.17 -14.04
C ILE A 224 -0.34 -1.12 -14.46
N SER A 225 -1.23 -0.70 -13.57
CA SER A 225 -2.59 -0.29 -13.90
C SER A 225 -2.59 0.86 -14.92
N LEU A 226 -3.44 0.76 -15.94
CA LEU A 226 -3.57 1.80 -16.98
C LEU A 226 -3.96 3.15 -16.38
N GLY A 227 -4.88 3.18 -15.41
CA GLY A 227 -5.28 4.41 -14.73
C GLY A 227 -4.18 5.08 -13.92
N LEU A 228 -3.02 4.42 -13.71
CA LEU A 228 -1.86 4.97 -13.01
C LEU A 228 -0.73 5.42 -13.94
N VAL A 229 -0.92 5.34 -15.25
CA VAL A 229 0.03 5.85 -16.25
C VAL A 229 -0.02 7.39 -16.26
N ASN A 230 1.14 8.02 -16.21
CA ASN A 230 1.27 9.48 -16.31
C ASN A 230 2.46 9.87 -17.20
N SER A 231 2.74 11.16 -17.33
CA SER A 231 3.80 11.70 -18.18
C SER A 231 5.23 11.26 -17.81
N ALA A 232 5.45 10.67 -16.63
CA ALA A 232 6.77 10.17 -16.23
C ALA A 232 7.15 8.87 -16.96
N VAL A 233 6.18 8.16 -17.53
CA VAL A 233 6.39 6.91 -18.27
C VAL A 233 5.58 6.89 -19.55
N LYS A 234 5.97 6.04 -20.50
CA LYS A 234 5.27 5.84 -21.75
C LYS A 234 4.65 4.44 -21.79
N ALA A 235 3.34 4.35 -22.02
CA ALA A 235 2.68 3.09 -22.29
C ALA A 235 3.00 2.62 -23.72
N LEU A 236 3.26 1.33 -23.87
CA LEU A 236 3.47 0.69 -25.18
C LEU A 236 2.14 0.16 -25.72
N GLU A 237 2.02 0.18 -27.03
CA GLU A 237 0.99 -0.61 -27.72
C GLU A 237 1.29 -2.09 -27.60
N LEU A 238 0.25 -2.91 -27.60
CA LEU A 238 0.34 -4.34 -27.61
C LEU A 238 -0.32 -4.89 -28.87
N ASP A 239 0.45 -5.62 -29.67
CA ASP A 239 0.01 -6.10 -30.98
C ASP A 239 -0.57 -4.98 -31.86
N GLY A 240 -0.03 -3.76 -31.76
CA GLY A 240 -0.47 -2.56 -32.47
C GLY A 240 -1.73 -1.89 -31.88
N VAL A 241 -2.20 -2.35 -30.71
CA VAL A 241 -3.36 -1.74 -30.04
C VAL A 241 -2.87 -0.90 -28.85
N ALA A 242 -3.22 0.38 -28.85
CA ALA A 242 -2.85 1.30 -27.78
C ALA A 242 -3.57 0.96 -26.47
N ALA A 243 -2.81 1.05 -25.36
CA ALA A 243 -3.36 0.90 -24.01
C ALA A 243 -4.16 2.16 -23.63
N THR A 244 -5.42 2.22 -24.04
CA THR A 244 -6.34 3.32 -23.74
C THR A 244 -7.63 2.80 -23.12
N ARG A 245 -8.31 3.67 -22.35
CA ARG A 245 -9.62 3.36 -21.79
C ARG A 245 -10.62 2.90 -22.85
N ASP A 246 -10.68 3.60 -23.96
CA ASP A 246 -11.63 3.29 -25.05
C ASP A 246 -11.37 1.92 -25.67
N ASN A 247 -10.09 1.53 -25.82
CA ASN A 247 -9.72 0.21 -26.31
C ASN A 247 -9.99 -0.90 -25.28
N VAL A 248 -9.97 -0.60 -23.99
CA VAL A 248 -10.43 -1.51 -22.93
C VAL A 248 -11.94 -1.65 -22.95
N VAL A 249 -12.69 -0.54 -23.15
CA VAL A 249 -14.16 -0.53 -23.21
C VAL A 249 -14.65 -1.35 -24.40
N ASN A 250 -14.12 -1.11 -25.59
CA ASN A 250 -14.54 -1.80 -26.82
C ASN A 250 -13.97 -3.21 -26.98
N GLY A 251 -13.07 -3.63 -26.06
CA GLY A 251 -12.48 -4.97 -26.03
C GLY A 251 -11.32 -5.20 -27.02
N SER A 252 -10.88 -4.18 -27.76
CA SER A 252 -9.72 -4.31 -28.66
C SER A 252 -8.41 -4.45 -27.90
N TYR A 253 -8.29 -3.83 -26.72
CA TYR A 253 -7.15 -4.04 -25.82
C TYR A 253 -7.44 -5.17 -24.85
N GLY A 254 -6.86 -6.36 -25.11
CA GLY A 254 -7.19 -7.59 -24.41
C GLY A 254 -6.69 -7.70 -22.96
N LEU A 255 -5.73 -6.85 -22.54
CA LEU A 255 -5.18 -6.89 -21.19
C LEU A 255 -6.07 -6.09 -20.23
N SER A 256 -7.18 -6.64 -19.83
CA SER A 256 -8.06 -6.04 -18.83
C SER A 256 -8.43 -7.03 -17.71
N ARG A 257 -8.63 -6.49 -16.52
CA ARG A 257 -8.86 -7.24 -15.30
C ARG A 257 -9.90 -6.58 -14.41
N PRO A 258 -10.59 -7.33 -13.52
CA PRO A 258 -11.51 -6.72 -12.58
C PRO A 258 -10.78 -6.03 -11.44
N PHE A 259 -11.35 -4.93 -10.96
CA PHE A 259 -11.12 -4.38 -9.64
C PHE A 259 -12.28 -4.79 -8.75
N LEU A 260 -11.97 -5.47 -7.66
CA LEU A 260 -12.95 -6.07 -6.76
C LEU A 260 -12.85 -5.48 -5.36
N PHE A 261 -14.00 -5.24 -4.76
CA PHE A 261 -14.16 -5.20 -3.32
C PHE A 261 -14.61 -6.58 -2.85
N ILE A 262 -14.07 -7.02 -1.72
CA ILE A 262 -14.22 -8.38 -1.20
C ILE A 262 -14.52 -8.26 0.28
N ALA A 263 -15.40 -9.11 0.80
CA ALA A 263 -15.63 -9.20 2.22
C ALA A 263 -15.85 -10.66 2.63
N ARG A 264 -15.73 -10.97 3.92
CA ARG A 264 -16.00 -12.32 4.44
C ARG A 264 -17.43 -12.77 4.16
N SER A 265 -18.37 -11.85 4.30
CA SER A 265 -19.79 -11.98 3.97
C SER A 265 -20.29 -10.65 3.43
N GLU A 266 -21.54 -10.57 2.99
CA GLU A 266 -22.10 -9.30 2.52
C GLU A 266 -21.92 -8.20 3.57
N PRO A 267 -21.28 -7.05 3.22
CA PRO A 267 -21.03 -5.96 4.15
C PRO A 267 -22.35 -5.41 4.73
N VAL A 268 -22.27 -4.94 5.96
CA VAL A 268 -23.39 -4.29 6.69
C VAL A 268 -22.97 -2.92 7.22
N GLY A 269 -23.91 -2.11 7.67
CA GLY A 269 -23.64 -0.82 8.28
C GLY A 269 -22.87 0.14 7.37
N GLN A 270 -21.84 0.80 7.89
CA GLN A 270 -21.06 1.80 7.15
C GLN A 270 -20.25 1.20 5.99
N ALA A 271 -19.75 0.00 6.13
CA ALA A 271 -19.06 -0.68 5.03
C ALA A 271 -20.01 -0.93 3.85
N ARG A 272 -21.26 -1.33 4.11
CA ARG A 272 -22.29 -1.47 3.06
C ARG A 272 -22.61 -0.13 2.42
N GLN A 273 -22.85 0.89 3.20
CA GLN A 273 -23.17 2.23 2.68
C GLN A 273 -22.04 2.78 1.80
N PHE A 274 -20.78 2.55 2.18
CA PHE A 274 -19.64 2.91 1.33
C PHE A 274 -19.63 2.12 0.02
N VAL A 275 -19.84 0.81 0.06
CA VAL A 275 -19.94 0.01 -1.17
C VAL A 275 -21.08 0.49 -2.06
N ASP A 276 -22.25 0.79 -1.50
CA ASP A 276 -23.39 1.32 -2.26
C ASP A 276 -23.06 2.68 -2.90
N PHE A 277 -22.32 3.56 -2.19
CA PHE A 277 -21.82 4.81 -2.77
C PHE A 277 -20.89 4.55 -3.95
N VAL A 278 -19.91 3.64 -3.81
CA VAL A 278 -18.96 3.31 -4.88
C VAL A 278 -19.69 2.79 -6.12
N LEU A 279 -20.74 1.99 -5.94
CA LEU A 279 -21.57 1.44 -7.03
C LEU A 279 -22.63 2.40 -7.57
N SER A 280 -22.85 3.54 -6.93
CA SER A 280 -23.78 4.58 -7.38
C SER A 280 -23.25 5.30 -8.63
N ASP A 281 -24.09 6.09 -9.27
CA ASP A 281 -23.69 6.94 -10.38
C ASP A 281 -22.62 7.96 -9.99
N ALA A 282 -22.60 8.43 -8.74
CA ALA A 282 -21.58 9.33 -8.22
C ALA A 282 -20.21 8.64 -8.13
N GLY A 283 -20.14 7.46 -7.50
CA GLY A 283 -18.91 6.68 -7.39
C GLY A 283 -18.38 6.24 -8.76
N ARG A 284 -19.26 5.82 -9.66
CA ARG A 284 -18.88 5.45 -11.03
C ARG A 284 -18.30 6.61 -11.81
N LYS A 285 -18.89 7.81 -11.71
CA LYS A 285 -18.33 9.01 -12.34
C LYS A 285 -16.94 9.34 -11.87
N ILE A 286 -16.64 9.13 -10.58
CA ILE A 286 -15.30 9.30 -10.03
C ILE A 286 -14.35 8.29 -10.69
N LEU A 287 -14.71 7.00 -10.69
CA LEU A 287 -13.87 5.96 -11.27
C LEU A 287 -13.64 6.14 -12.78
N ASP A 288 -14.68 6.55 -13.53
CA ASP A 288 -14.58 6.85 -14.95
C ASP A 288 -13.68 8.04 -15.24
N ALA A 289 -13.71 9.09 -14.40
CA ALA A 289 -12.83 10.25 -14.52
C ALA A 289 -11.36 9.89 -14.30
N GLU A 290 -11.09 8.89 -13.45
CA GLU A 290 -9.77 8.33 -13.20
C GLU A 290 -9.33 7.28 -14.26
N GLY A 291 -10.05 7.16 -15.38
CA GLY A 291 -9.70 6.30 -16.50
C GLY A 291 -10.06 4.82 -16.36
N LEU A 292 -10.77 4.44 -15.31
CA LEU A 292 -11.28 3.08 -15.15
C LEU A 292 -12.57 2.88 -15.99
N VAL A 293 -12.93 1.64 -16.19
CA VAL A 293 -14.15 1.27 -16.92
C VAL A 293 -15.18 0.75 -15.92
N THR A 294 -16.23 1.53 -15.67
CA THR A 294 -17.35 1.09 -14.86
C THR A 294 -18.41 0.46 -15.77
N SER A 295 -18.85 -0.75 -15.46
CA SER A 295 -20.01 -1.36 -16.14
C SER A 295 -21.28 -0.78 -15.52
N GLY A 296 -22.24 -0.40 -16.34
CA GLY A 296 -23.60 -0.11 -15.90
C GLY A 296 -24.14 -1.33 -15.14
N GLY A 297 -24.39 -1.12 -13.84
CA GLY A 297 -24.53 -2.13 -12.82
C GLY A 297 -25.37 -3.34 -13.14
N SER A 298 -24.75 -4.49 -12.89
CA SER A 298 -25.47 -5.65 -12.37
C SER A 298 -24.84 -5.97 -11.01
N PRO A 299 -25.61 -6.06 -9.93
CA PRO A 299 -25.06 -6.48 -8.66
C PRO A 299 -24.47 -7.88 -8.82
N ALA A 300 -23.31 -8.11 -8.19
CA ALA A 300 -22.73 -9.44 -8.08
C ALA A 300 -23.73 -10.40 -7.41
N ARG A 301 -23.74 -11.62 -7.91
CA ARG A 301 -24.48 -12.72 -7.29
C ARG A 301 -23.74 -13.25 -6.08
#